data_c7d60bfb14acc5c06f9e86c68537d386
#
_entry.id   c7d60bfb14acc5c06f9e86c68537d386
#
_cell.length_a   1.000
_cell.length_b   1.000
_cell.length_c   1.000
_cell.angle_alpha   90.00
_cell.angle_beta   90.00
_cell.angle_gamma   90.00
#
_symmetry.space_group_name_H-M   'P 1'
#
loop_
_entity.id
_entity.type
_entity.pdbx_description
1 polymer ?
#
loop_
_entity_poly.entity_id
_entity_poly.type
_entity_poly.pdbx_seq_one_letter_code
_entity_poly.pdbx_strand_id
1 'polypeptide(L)'
;MTDVLLTHSYHLYYDRKQVRKMQPYPPLGTLYAAALLRHRGFSVALFDSMLESPEETFAEVVARVRPRIVAIYEDNFNFLSKMCLSRMRDIAFEMMRAARAIGATVVVNGSDASDRCAEYLENGADYVLIGEAEWTLLELIDVLVGQSALSTDEIHGLAYADGTGSIVRTPARAPMKSLDALPFPARDLVDLNRYKAAWKLAHGFFALNLVASRGCPYKCNWCAKPIYGNSFNVRSPRSVAAEMVELRDLIGADFLWFADDLFGIRKEWVQELADHVEELDAAVPFKMQSRVDLMQHDTVDALRRAGCAEVWMGVESGSQKILDAMDKGTRVSQIEAAREVLKSRGIRACFFIQLGYPGETWEDIEKTIQLVRRTRPDDIGVSVSYPLPGTTFYKRVSEQLGKKTHWEDSEDLSMMFKGAYTSEFYRALHDALHAEVMAWSSPWRFSTTNPSRNSLPRRELWENVYRLEGTCRNTDPTEMTQWICS
;
A
#
# COMPACT_ATOMS: atom_id res chain seq x y z
N MET A 1 -11.15 27.30 -18.60
CA MET A 1 -9.72 27.16 -18.26
C MET A 1 -9.68 26.22 -17.08
N THR A 2 -8.87 25.18 -17.10
CA THR A 2 -8.76 24.21 -16.01
C THR A 2 -7.96 24.81 -14.87
N ASP A 3 -8.50 24.82 -13.64
CA ASP A 3 -7.79 25.36 -12.50
C ASP A 3 -6.66 24.42 -12.07
N VAL A 4 -6.97 23.13 -11.95
CA VAL A 4 -6.04 22.11 -11.44
C VAL A 4 -6.02 20.90 -12.35
N LEU A 5 -4.84 20.47 -12.78
CA LEU A 5 -4.59 19.15 -13.34
C LEU A 5 -3.95 18.26 -12.27
N LEU A 6 -4.67 17.24 -11.87
CA LEU A 6 -4.15 16.18 -10.97
C LEU A 6 -3.49 15.07 -11.78
N THR A 7 -2.46 14.47 -11.22
CA THR A 7 -1.79 13.26 -11.74
C THR A 7 -1.09 12.51 -10.62
N HIS A 8 -0.54 11.36 -10.93
CA HIS A 8 0.37 10.57 -10.10
C HIS A 8 1.50 10.01 -10.95
N SER A 9 2.61 9.58 -10.34
CA SER A 9 3.79 9.15 -11.09
C SER A 9 3.87 7.65 -11.33
N TYR A 10 2.94 6.86 -10.76
CA TYR A 10 2.99 5.41 -10.87
C TYR A 10 2.47 4.91 -12.22
N HIS A 11 3.35 4.21 -12.97
CA HIS A 11 3.04 3.49 -14.21
C HIS A 11 3.18 1.99 -14.00
N LEU A 12 2.12 1.23 -14.19
CA LEU A 12 2.12 -0.22 -14.04
C LEU A 12 3.19 -0.89 -14.92
N TYR A 13 3.35 -0.42 -16.14
CA TYR A 13 4.23 -1.05 -17.14
C TYR A 13 5.73 -0.92 -16.83
N TYR A 14 6.12 -0.02 -15.92
CA TYR A 14 7.50 0.07 -15.44
C TYR A 14 7.81 -0.88 -14.28
N ASP A 15 6.79 -1.51 -13.70
CA ASP A 15 6.94 -2.52 -12.65
C ASP A 15 6.70 -3.94 -13.21
N ARG A 16 7.80 -4.63 -13.57
CA ARG A 16 7.74 -5.98 -14.15
C ARG A 16 6.99 -7.00 -13.29
N LYS A 17 6.99 -6.84 -11.97
CA LYS A 17 6.26 -7.72 -11.04
C LYS A 17 4.77 -7.46 -11.13
N GLN A 18 4.37 -6.19 -11.19
CA GLN A 18 2.96 -5.81 -11.26
C GLN A 18 2.36 -6.03 -12.65
N VAL A 19 3.13 -5.84 -13.72
CA VAL A 19 2.72 -6.26 -15.08
C VAL A 19 2.32 -7.73 -15.11
N ARG A 20 3.09 -8.60 -14.44
CA ARG A 20 2.76 -10.02 -14.36
C ARG A 20 1.52 -10.33 -13.54
N LYS A 21 1.29 -9.56 -12.50
CA LYS A 21 0.08 -9.68 -11.67
C LYS A 21 -1.14 -9.11 -12.35
N MET A 22 -0.96 -8.07 -13.16
CA MET A 22 -1.99 -7.31 -13.88
C MET A 22 -3.22 -7.01 -13.00
N GLN A 23 -2.97 -6.33 -11.89
CA GLN A 23 -3.99 -5.91 -10.94
C GLN A 23 -4.01 -4.38 -10.81
N PRO A 24 -4.31 -3.65 -11.90
CA PRO A 24 -4.37 -2.20 -11.83
C PRO A 24 -5.59 -1.74 -11.06
N TYR A 25 -5.39 -0.76 -10.16
CA TYR A 25 -6.47 -0.08 -9.47
C TYR A 25 -6.41 1.43 -9.76
N PRO A 26 -7.56 2.11 -9.91
CA PRO A 26 -7.59 3.56 -10.02
C PRO A 26 -6.86 4.25 -8.86
N PRO A 27 -6.21 5.41 -9.07
CA PRO A 27 -5.39 6.09 -8.06
C PRO A 27 -6.29 6.75 -7.00
N LEU A 28 -6.70 5.99 -6.01
CA LEU A 28 -7.75 6.33 -5.05
C LEU A 28 -7.44 7.62 -4.27
N GLY A 29 -6.20 7.82 -3.83
CA GLY A 29 -5.77 9.04 -3.14
C GLY A 29 -5.91 10.28 -4.02
N THR A 30 -5.46 10.20 -5.27
CA THR A 30 -5.60 11.26 -6.27
C THR A 30 -7.07 11.57 -6.55
N LEU A 31 -7.92 10.54 -6.61
CA LEU A 31 -9.36 10.70 -6.86
C LEU A 31 -10.11 11.32 -5.67
N TYR A 32 -9.69 11.08 -4.43
CA TYR A 32 -10.22 11.79 -3.26
C TYR A 32 -9.84 13.27 -3.29
N ALA A 33 -8.60 13.60 -3.61
CA ALA A 33 -8.16 14.98 -3.77
C ALA A 33 -8.96 15.70 -4.88
N ALA A 34 -9.16 15.02 -6.02
CA ALA A 34 -9.97 15.55 -7.13
C ALA A 34 -11.43 15.80 -6.71
N ALA A 35 -12.04 14.86 -6.00
CA ALA A 35 -13.41 14.96 -5.53
C ALA A 35 -13.60 16.16 -4.58
N LEU A 36 -12.66 16.35 -3.63
CA LEU A 36 -12.70 17.47 -2.68
C LEU A 36 -12.60 18.81 -3.42
N LEU A 37 -11.68 18.96 -4.36
CA LEU A 37 -11.52 20.19 -5.16
C LEU A 37 -12.76 20.49 -5.99
N ARG A 38 -13.34 19.50 -6.66
CA ARG A 38 -14.60 19.65 -7.42
C ARG A 38 -15.77 20.05 -6.52
N HIS A 39 -15.87 19.46 -5.32
CA HIS A 39 -16.89 19.79 -4.33
C HIS A 39 -16.79 21.27 -3.89
N ARG A 40 -15.59 21.85 -3.91
CA ARG A 40 -15.34 23.26 -3.63
C ARG A 40 -15.49 24.18 -4.85
N GLY A 41 -15.87 23.63 -6.00
CA GLY A 41 -16.19 24.38 -7.22
C GLY A 41 -15.01 24.60 -8.17
N PHE A 42 -13.84 23.99 -7.93
CA PHE A 42 -12.71 24.08 -8.86
C PHE A 42 -12.92 23.23 -10.10
N SER A 43 -12.45 23.73 -11.24
CA SER A 43 -12.37 22.97 -12.49
C SER A 43 -11.17 22.04 -12.44
N VAL A 44 -11.41 20.73 -12.38
CA VAL A 44 -10.39 19.70 -12.21
C VAL A 44 -10.33 18.80 -13.43
N ALA A 45 -9.12 18.60 -13.97
CA ALA A 45 -8.79 17.54 -14.90
C ALA A 45 -7.85 16.53 -14.23
N LEU A 46 -7.78 15.32 -14.77
CA LEU A 46 -6.89 14.28 -14.28
C LEU A 46 -6.16 13.63 -15.46
N PHE A 47 -4.86 13.42 -15.29
CA PHE A 47 -4.05 12.53 -16.12
C PHE A 47 -3.72 11.27 -15.31
N ASP A 48 -4.27 10.14 -15.73
CA ASP A 48 -4.07 8.85 -15.09
C ASP A 48 -2.94 8.08 -15.79
N SER A 49 -1.80 7.97 -15.10
CA SER A 49 -0.61 7.28 -15.59
C SER A 49 -0.58 5.77 -15.34
N MET A 50 -1.54 5.22 -14.58
CA MET A 50 -1.56 3.81 -14.17
C MET A 50 -1.49 2.85 -15.36
N LEU A 51 -2.39 3.02 -16.30
CA LEU A 51 -2.47 2.22 -17.54
C LEU A 51 -2.10 3.14 -18.72
N GLU A 52 -0.82 3.34 -18.93
CA GLU A 52 -0.29 4.24 -19.94
C GLU A 52 -1.08 4.22 -21.26
N SER A 53 -1.43 5.41 -21.76
CA SER A 53 -2.00 5.54 -23.09
C SER A 53 -0.88 5.70 -24.11
N PRO A 54 -0.80 4.86 -25.13
CA PRO A 54 0.14 5.10 -26.23
C PRO A 54 -0.24 6.34 -27.06
N GLU A 55 -1.42 6.90 -26.82
CA GLU A 55 -2.01 7.94 -27.65
C GLU A 55 -1.68 9.36 -27.16
N GLU A 56 -1.37 9.56 -25.87
CA GLU A 56 -1.13 10.89 -25.32
C GLU A 56 -0.21 10.87 -24.09
N THR A 57 0.89 11.60 -24.16
CA THR A 57 1.83 11.79 -23.06
C THR A 57 1.37 12.86 -22.07
N PHE A 58 1.88 12.84 -20.83
CA PHE A 58 1.61 13.89 -19.85
C PHE A 58 1.97 15.29 -20.38
N ALA A 59 3.10 15.44 -21.11
CA ALA A 59 3.52 16.71 -21.67
C ALA A 59 2.52 17.27 -22.69
N GLU A 60 1.94 16.41 -23.53
CA GLU A 60 0.89 16.80 -24.50
C GLU A 60 -0.39 17.22 -23.80
N VAL A 61 -0.81 16.46 -22.74
CA VAL A 61 -1.97 16.81 -21.94
C VAL A 61 -1.80 18.17 -21.26
N VAL A 62 -0.67 18.40 -20.60
CA VAL A 62 -0.36 19.66 -19.93
C VAL A 62 -0.37 20.82 -20.92
N ALA A 63 0.24 20.65 -22.08
CA ALA A 63 0.28 21.68 -23.14
C ALA A 63 -1.12 22.01 -23.69
N ARG A 64 -1.99 21.01 -23.79
CA ARG A 64 -3.37 21.15 -24.29
C ARG A 64 -4.29 21.75 -23.24
N VAL A 65 -4.24 21.24 -22.00
CA VAL A 65 -5.14 21.65 -20.89
C VAL A 65 -4.76 23.03 -20.35
N ARG A 66 -3.47 23.36 -20.31
CA ARG A 66 -2.91 24.61 -19.77
C ARG A 66 -3.49 24.95 -18.39
N PRO A 67 -3.33 24.05 -17.40
CA PRO A 67 -3.85 24.30 -16.06
C PRO A 67 -3.04 25.42 -15.38
N ARG A 68 -3.67 26.10 -14.42
CA ARG A 68 -2.94 27.06 -13.56
C ARG A 68 -2.03 26.32 -12.58
N ILE A 69 -2.48 25.16 -12.07
CA ILE A 69 -1.81 24.35 -11.07
C ILE A 69 -1.73 22.91 -11.58
N VAL A 70 -0.56 22.30 -11.47
CA VAL A 70 -0.36 20.85 -11.64
C VAL A 70 -0.08 20.25 -10.27
N ALA A 71 -0.91 19.32 -9.83
CA ALA A 71 -0.73 18.60 -8.57
C ALA A 71 -0.38 17.13 -8.87
N ILE A 72 0.88 16.75 -8.62
CA ILE A 72 1.32 15.36 -8.61
C ILE A 72 0.94 14.83 -7.24
N TYR A 73 -0.23 14.22 -7.15
CA TYR A 73 -0.82 13.72 -5.91
C TYR A 73 -0.83 12.19 -5.94
N GLU A 74 0.16 11.58 -5.28
CA GLU A 74 0.36 10.13 -5.33
C GLU A 74 -0.80 9.36 -4.68
N ASP A 75 -1.05 8.14 -5.17
CA ASP A 75 -2.03 7.26 -4.55
C ASP A 75 -1.51 6.69 -3.23
N ASN A 76 -1.80 7.39 -2.16
CA ASN A 76 -1.37 7.05 -0.81
C ASN A 76 -2.03 5.78 -0.22
N PHE A 77 -2.94 5.13 -0.94
CA PHE A 77 -3.52 3.83 -0.60
C PHE A 77 -2.85 2.67 -1.33
N ASN A 78 -2.18 2.94 -2.44
CA ASN A 78 -1.38 1.94 -3.13
C ASN A 78 -0.04 1.75 -2.39
N PHE A 79 0.23 0.52 -1.95
CA PHE A 79 1.48 0.19 -1.26
C PHE A 79 2.72 0.55 -2.09
N LEU A 80 2.67 0.35 -3.40
CA LEU A 80 3.79 0.65 -4.30
C LEU A 80 4.05 2.15 -4.41
N SER A 81 3.02 2.97 -4.50
CA SER A 81 3.15 4.43 -4.45
C SER A 81 3.67 4.91 -3.10
N LYS A 82 3.20 4.29 -1.99
CA LYS A 82 3.72 4.59 -0.65
C LYS A 82 5.21 4.30 -0.51
N MET A 83 5.70 3.28 -1.17
CA MET A 83 7.10 2.85 -1.09
C MET A 83 8.00 3.61 -2.05
N CYS A 84 7.45 4.38 -2.93
CA CYS A 84 8.03 5.13 -4.04
C CYS A 84 9.26 4.48 -4.67
N LEU A 85 9.06 4.00 -5.84
CA LEU A 85 10.10 3.44 -6.66
C LEU A 85 10.98 4.58 -7.23
N SER A 86 12.33 4.49 -7.27
CA SER A 86 13.23 5.53 -7.79
C SER A 86 12.82 5.97 -9.20
N ARG A 87 12.37 5.01 -10.03
CA ARG A 87 11.79 5.28 -11.35
C ARG A 87 10.57 6.20 -11.29
N MET A 88 9.72 6.07 -10.27
CA MET A 88 8.54 6.93 -10.10
C MET A 88 8.95 8.36 -9.74
N ARG A 89 10.00 8.52 -8.95
CA ARG A 89 10.57 9.83 -8.65
C ARG A 89 11.10 10.50 -9.92
N ASP A 90 11.83 9.75 -10.76
CA ASP A 90 12.31 10.27 -12.05
C ASP A 90 11.15 10.76 -12.93
N ILE A 91 10.07 9.98 -13.00
CA ILE A 91 8.85 10.34 -13.72
C ILE A 91 8.19 11.57 -13.10
N ALA A 92 8.09 11.66 -11.79
CA ALA A 92 7.56 12.85 -11.13
C ALA A 92 8.38 14.10 -11.50
N PHE A 93 9.71 13.99 -11.53
CA PHE A 93 10.58 15.10 -11.95
C PHE A 93 10.40 15.46 -13.43
N GLU A 94 10.15 14.49 -14.32
CA GLU A 94 9.79 14.74 -15.71
C GLU A 94 8.45 15.47 -15.83
N MET A 95 7.43 15.05 -15.08
CA MET A 95 6.14 15.70 -15.03
C MET A 95 6.23 17.15 -14.49
N MET A 96 7.04 17.37 -13.45
CA MET A 96 7.30 18.71 -12.91
C MET A 96 7.92 19.63 -13.96
N ARG A 97 8.94 19.15 -14.69
CA ARG A 97 9.55 19.93 -15.79
C ARG A 97 8.55 20.30 -16.88
N ALA A 98 7.69 19.36 -17.28
CA ALA A 98 6.65 19.61 -18.28
C ALA A 98 5.63 20.66 -17.80
N ALA A 99 5.23 20.60 -16.54
CA ALA A 99 4.31 21.58 -15.93
C ALA A 99 4.93 23.00 -15.88
N ARG A 100 6.20 23.08 -15.45
CA ARG A 100 6.91 24.37 -15.40
C ARG A 100 7.12 24.99 -16.78
N ALA A 101 7.30 24.17 -17.80
CA ALA A 101 7.49 24.65 -19.17
C ALA A 101 6.29 25.46 -19.71
N ILE A 102 5.09 25.24 -19.17
CA ILE A 102 3.88 26.02 -19.50
C ILE A 102 3.57 27.14 -18.47
N GLY A 103 4.40 27.30 -17.44
CA GLY A 103 4.23 28.29 -16.39
C GLY A 103 3.20 27.90 -15.31
N ALA A 104 2.85 26.63 -15.16
CA ALA A 104 1.97 26.15 -14.11
C ALA A 104 2.69 26.11 -12.76
N THR A 105 1.97 26.38 -11.67
CA THR A 105 2.43 26.11 -10.31
C THR A 105 2.45 24.62 -10.06
N VAL A 106 3.57 24.08 -9.55
CA VAL A 106 3.78 22.65 -9.33
C VAL A 106 3.64 22.32 -7.85
N VAL A 107 2.69 21.46 -7.53
CA VAL A 107 2.42 20.95 -6.17
C VAL A 107 2.63 19.44 -6.15
N VAL A 108 3.32 18.92 -5.15
CA VAL A 108 3.60 17.47 -5.04
C VAL A 108 3.16 16.94 -3.69
N ASN A 109 2.51 15.77 -3.65
CA ASN A 109 2.20 14.99 -2.45
C ASN A 109 2.61 13.54 -2.65
N GLY A 110 3.06 12.90 -1.59
CA GLY A 110 3.39 11.47 -1.54
C GLY A 110 4.34 11.17 -0.40
N SER A 111 4.55 9.90 -0.11
CA SER A 111 5.47 9.47 0.94
C SER A 111 6.91 9.87 0.65
N ASP A 112 7.38 9.64 -0.56
CA ASP A 112 8.73 10.01 -0.97
C ASP A 112 8.95 11.52 -0.97
N ALA A 113 7.98 12.29 -1.48
CA ALA A 113 8.03 13.75 -1.44
C ALA A 113 8.00 14.29 0.00
N SER A 114 7.26 13.67 0.91
CA SER A 114 7.25 14.02 2.34
C SER A 114 8.59 13.80 3.01
N ASP A 115 9.27 12.68 2.70
CA ASP A 115 10.56 12.32 3.26
C ASP A 115 11.71 13.14 2.64
N ARG A 116 11.63 13.47 1.35
CA ARG A 116 12.67 14.11 0.53
C ARG A 116 12.27 15.48 0.00
N CYS A 117 11.51 16.26 0.75
CA CYS A 117 10.94 17.51 0.24
C CYS A 117 11.98 18.47 -0.37
N ALA A 118 13.21 18.50 0.15
CA ALA A 118 14.29 19.31 -0.40
C ALA A 118 14.60 18.93 -1.86
N GLU A 119 14.74 17.64 -2.13
CA GLU A 119 15.05 17.11 -3.46
C GLU A 119 13.94 17.46 -4.47
N TYR A 120 12.66 17.37 -4.06
CA TYR A 120 11.53 17.75 -4.92
C TYR A 120 11.49 19.26 -5.19
N LEU A 121 11.75 20.10 -4.17
CA LEU A 121 11.81 21.55 -4.35
C LEU A 121 12.97 21.97 -5.26
N GLU A 122 14.15 21.36 -5.10
CA GLU A 122 15.32 21.59 -5.97
C GLU A 122 15.07 21.18 -7.43
N ASN A 123 14.24 20.14 -7.65
CA ASN A 123 13.88 19.65 -8.98
C ASN A 123 12.63 20.31 -9.59
N GLY A 124 12.06 21.34 -8.96
CA GLY A 124 11.07 22.23 -9.55
C GLY A 124 9.65 22.14 -9.00
N ALA A 125 9.42 21.48 -7.86
CA ALA A 125 8.19 21.69 -7.11
C ALA A 125 8.19 23.13 -6.51
N ASP A 126 7.07 23.82 -6.59
CA ASP A 126 6.86 25.06 -5.86
C ASP A 126 6.44 24.76 -4.43
N TYR A 127 5.66 23.71 -4.24
CA TYR A 127 5.14 23.27 -2.94
C TYR A 127 5.15 21.75 -2.81
N VAL A 128 5.52 21.27 -1.61
CA VAL A 128 5.41 19.85 -1.22
C VAL A 128 4.42 19.75 -0.07
N LEU A 129 3.39 18.91 -0.24
CA LEU A 129 2.39 18.63 0.78
C LEU A 129 2.83 17.42 1.59
N ILE A 130 2.88 17.55 2.91
CA ILE A 130 3.43 16.55 3.82
C ILE A 130 2.31 15.79 4.52
N GLY A 131 2.33 14.47 4.45
CA GLY A 131 1.37 13.59 5.11
C GLY A 131 -0.01 13.55 4.44
N GLU A 132 -1.09 13.47 5.23
CA GLU A 132 -2.47 13.48 4.77
C GLU A 132 -2.83 14.88 4.26
N ALA A 133 -3.03 15.05 2.97
CA ALA A 133 -2.86 16.34 2.33
C ALA A 133 -4.06 16.88 1.56
N GLU A 134 -5.23 16.25 1.58
CA GLU A 134 -6.39 16.74 0.83
C GLU A 134 -6.78 18.17 1.26
N TRP A 135 -6.84 18.43 2.57
CA TRP A 135 -7.13 19.77 3.09
C TRP A 135 -5.98 20.76 2.90
N THR A 136 -4.72 20.28 2.99
CA THR A 136 -3.54 21.12 2.69
C THR A 136 -3.55 21.57 1.24
N LEU A 137 -3.88 20.67 0.31
CA LEU A 137 -4.02 20.99 -1.11
C LEU A 137 -5.11 22.01 -1.34
N LEU A 138 -6.29 21.81 -0.74
CA LEU A 138 -7.41 22.73 -0.88
C LEU A 138 -7.07 24.14 -0.37
N GLU A 139 -6.55 24.25 0.87
CA GLU A 139 -6.16 25.54 1.45
C GLU A 139 -5.08 26.26 0.62
N LEU A 140 -4.09 25.48 0.12
CA LEU A 140 -3.06 26.04 -0.76
C LEU A 140 -3.67 26.57 -2.06
N ILE A 141 -4.57 25.84 -2.69
CA ILE A 141 -5.22 26.29 -3.93
C ILE A 141 -6.07 27.54 -3.66
N ASP A 142 -6.85 27.58 -2.56
CA ASP A 142 -7.64 28.77 -2.17
C ASP A 142 -6.74 30.01 -2.03
N VAL A 143 -5.54 29.88 -1.43
CA VAL A 143 -4.54 30.96 -1.33
C VAL A 143 -4.00 31.34 -2.72
N LEU A 144 -3.58 30.38 -3.53
CA LEU A 144 -2.98 30.63 -4.85
C LEU A 144 -3.94 31.28 -5.85
N VAL A 145 -5.25 31.06 -5.69
CA VAL A 145 -6.27 31.71 -6.54
C VAL A 145 -6.86 32.98 -5.93
N GLY A 146 -6.43 33.37 -4.71
CA GLY A 146 -6.89 34.57 -4.03
C GLY A 146 -8.27 34.44 -3.39
N GLN A 147 -8.72 33.24 -3.07
CA GLN A 147 -10.00 32.97 -2.39
C GLN A 147 -9.85 32.84 -0.87
N SER A 148 -8.64 32.86 -0.35
CA SER A 148 -8.33 32.80 1.09
C SER A 148 -7.48 33.96 1.52
N ALA A 149 -7.72 34.46 2.74
CA ALA A 149 -6.90 35.47 3.39
C ALA A 149 -5.68 34.88 4.15
N LEU A 150 -5.56 33.53 4.22
CA LEU A 150 -4.42 32.88 4.84
C LEU A 150 -3.15 33.19 4.06
N SER A 151 -2.03 33.29 4.79
CA SER A 151 -0.71 33.23 4.18
C SER A 151 -0.25 31.77 4.02
N THR A 152 0.72 31.54 3.15
CA THR A 152 1.30 30.20 2.93
C THR A 152 1.86 29.60 4.23
N ASP A 153 2.42 30.42 5.12
CA ASP A 153 2.99 30.02 6.40
C ASP A 153 1.96 29.47 7.40
N GLU A 154 0.69 29.86 7.23
CA GLU A 154 -0.41 29.42 8.10
C GLU A 154 -1.01 28.09 7.65
N ILE A 155 -0.67 27.61 6.45
CA ILE A 155 -1.15 26.33 5.94
C ILE A 155 -0.35 25.19 6.58
N HIS A 156 -1.00 24.32 7.35
CA HIS A 156 -0.36 23.18 7.98
C HIS A 156 -0.01 22.07 6.96
N GLY A 157 1.13 21.41 7.18
CA GLY A 157 1.57 20.28 6.36
C GLY A 157 2.15 20.67 5.00
N LEU A 158 2.82 21.82 4.92
CA LEU A 158 3.40 22.37 3.69
C LEU A 158 4.92 22.51 3.82
N ALA A 159 5.64 22.30 2.72
CA ALA A 159 7.03 22.72 2.56
C ALA A 159 7.21 23.47 1.24
N TYR A 160 8.04 24.53 1.24
CA TYR A 160 8.34 25.36 0.06
C TYR A 160 9.67 26.09 0.27
N ALA A 161 10.25 26.61 -0.81
CA ALA A 161 11.41 27.48 -0.73
C ALA A 161 10.96 28.94 -0.55
N ASP A 162 11.51 29.65 0.43
CA ASP A 162 11.26 31.09 0.62
C ASP A 162 12.03 31.95 -0.39
N GLY A 163 11.86 33.27 -0.31
CA GLY A 163 12.54 34.23 -1.19
C GLY A 163 14.06 34.22 -1.08
N THR A 164 14.64 33.57 -0.07
CA THR A 164 16.10 33.39 0.12
C THR A 164 16.58 32.05 -0.44
N GLY A 165 15.67 31.16 -0.85
CA GLY A 165 15.98 29.78 -1.24
C GLY A 165 16.06 28.80 -0.05
N SER A 166 15.75 29.28 1.16
CA SER A 166 15.70 28.41 2.35
C SER A 166 14.41 27.62 2.38
N ILE A 167 14.49 26.35 2.79
CA ILE A 167 13.31 25.47 2.86
C ILE A 167 12.56 25.76 4.15
N VAL A 168 11.34 26.24 4.01
CA VAL A 168 10.36 26.42 5.10
C VAL A 168 9.50 25.17 5.20
N ARG A 169 9.30 24.65 6.41
CA ARG A 169 8.31 23.61 6.72
C ARG A 169 7.33 24.16 7.74
N THR A 170 6.07 24.19 7.40
CA THR A 170 5.00 24.60 8.31
C THR A 170 4.70 23.52 9.34
N PRO A 171 3.95 23.82 10.43
CA PRO A 171 3.54 22.80 11.39
C PRO A 171 2.81 21.63 10.72
N ALA A 172 3.02 20.42 11.24
CA ALA A 172 2.36 19.23 10.71
C ALA A 172 0.83 19.36 10.82
N ARG A 173 0.12 18.89 9.78
CA ARG A 173 -1.34 18.79 9.82
C ARG A 173 -1.76 17.61 10.68
N ALA A 174 -2.74 17.82 11.56
CA ALA A 174 -3.35 16.74 12.30
C ALA A 174 -4.16 15.82 11.36
N PRO A 175 -4.13 14.49 11.56
CA PRO A 175 -4.91 13.56 10.76
C PRO A 175 -6.41 13.88 10.80
N MET A 176 -7.08 13.67 9.66
CA MET A 176 -8.52 13.91 9.52
C MET A 176 -9.31 12.94 10.39
N LYS A 177 -10.11 13.46 11.32
CA LYS A 177 -10.92 12.64 12.23
C LYS A 177 -12.23 12.17 11.62
N SER A 178 -12.87 13.01 10.79
CA SER A 178 -14.14 12.71 10.13
C SER A 178 -13.89 12.44 8.65
N LEU A 179 -13.73 11.18 8.28
CA LEU A 179 -13.47 10.81 6.88
C LEU A 179 -14.71 10.97 5.99
N ASP A 180 -15.91 10.97 6.57
CA ASP A 180 -17.16 11.21 5.83
C ASP A 180 -17.30 12.69 5.36
N ALA A 181 -16.40 13.57 5.79
CA ALA A 181 -16.33 14.93 5.25
C ALA A 181 -15.75 14.97 3.82
N LEU A 182 -15.11 13.89 3.37
CA LEU A 182 -14.66 13.76 1.99
C LEU A 182 -15.80 13.22 1.11
N PRO A 183 -16.01 13.80 -0.07
CA PRO A 183 -16.87 13.20 -1.09
C PRO A 183 -16.34 11.82 -1.51
N PHE A 184 -17.17 10.99 -2.14
CA PHE A 184 -16.68 9.78 -2.80
C PHE A 184 -15.64 10.12 -3.88
N PRO A 185 -14.67 9.23 -4.14
CA PRO A 185 -13.63 9.48 -5.13
C PRO A 185 -14.20 9.81 -6.50
N ALA A 186 -13.62 10.78 -7.19
CA ALA A 186 -14.07 11.23 -8.51
C ALA A 186 -13.69 10.22 -9.61
N ARG A 187 -14.27 9.02 -9.57
CA ARG A 187 -13.96 7.91 -10.47
C ARG A 187 -14.36 8.17 -11.93
N ASP A 188 -15.21 9.14 -12.16
CA ASP A 188 -15.58 9.62 -13.51
C ASP A 188 -14.43 10.33 -14.24
N LEU A 189 -13.36 10.69 -13.54
CA LEU A 189 -12.16 11.31 -14.13
C LEU A 189 -11.16 10.29 -14.73
N VAL A 190 -11.35 9.00 -14.49
CA VAL A 190 -10.52 7.93 -15.07
C VAL A 190 -11.32 7.09 -16.05
N ASP A 191 -10.65 6.54 -17.06
CA ASP A 191 -11.28 5.60 -17.98
C ASP A 191 -11.38 4.20 -17.36
N LEU A 192 -12.46 3.96 -16.60
CA LEU A 192 -12.71 2.69 -15.94
C LEU A 192 -12.87 1.51 -16.92
N ASN A 193 -13.16 1.75 -18.22
CA ASN A 193 -13.22 0.69 -19.20
C ASN A 193 -11.85 0.08 -19.47
N ARG A 194 -10.77 0.87 -19.43
CA ARG A 194 -9.40 0.36 -19.55
C ARG A 194 -9.04 -0.55 -18.38
N TYR A 195 -9.38 -0.18 -17.15
CA TYR A 195 -9.22 -1.02 -15.96
C TYR A 195 -10.02 -2.31 -16.09
N LYS A 196 -11.29 -2.20 -16.45
CA LYS A 196 -12.18 -3.35 -16.65
C LYS A 196 -11.64 -4.31 -17.71
N ALA A 197 -11.14 -3.79 -18.83
CA ALA A 197 -10.54 -4.60 -19.89
C ALA A 197 -9.29 -5.34 -19.41
N ALA A 198 -8.37 -4.65 -18.72
CA ALA A 198 -7.17 -5.25 -18.15
C ALA A 198 -7.48 -6.37 -17.15
N TRP A 199 -8.40 -6.12 -16.20
CA TRP A 199 -8.84 -7.12 -15.23
C TRP A 199 -9.54 -8.31 -15.88
N LYS A 200 -10.49 -8.08 -16.79
CA LYS A 200 -11.23 -9.15 -17.48
C LYS A 200 -10.29 -10.02 -18.32
N LEU A 201 -9.32 -9.40 -19.01
CA LEU A 201 -8.35 -10.12 -19.82
C LEU A 201 -7.43 -11.01 -18.95
N ALA A 202 -6.95 -10.48 -17.84
CA ALA A 202 -5.99 -11.18 -16.99
C ALA A 202 -6.64 -12.19 -16.04
N HIS A 203 -7.83 -11.90 -15.52
CA HIS A 203 -8.44 -12.63 -14.39
C HIS A 203 -9.88 -13.08 -14.63
N GLY A 204 -10.55 -12.63 -15.68
CA GLY A 204 -11.95 -12.98 -15.97
C GLY A 204 -13.00 -12.24 -15.15
N PHE A 205 -12.60 -11.34 -14.23
CA PHE A 205 -13.47 -10.49 -13.41
C PHE A 205 -12.94 -9.07 -13.34
N PHE A 206 -13.74 -8.13 -12.83
CA PHE A 206 -13.33 -6.75 -12.63
C PHE A 206 -13.28 -6.40 -11.14
N ALA A 207 -12.12 -5.96 -10.65
CA ALA A 207 -11.96 -5.53 -9.27
C ALA A 207 -11.68 -4.03 -9.16
N LEU A 208 -12.23 -3.42 -8.10
CA LEU A 208 -11.99 -2.02 -7.73
C LEU A 208 -11.54 -1.89 -6.28
N ASN A 209 -10.88 -0.78 -5.99
CA ASN A 209 -10.45 -0.42 -4.65
C ASN A 209 -11.41 0.60 -4.00
N LEU A 210 -11.50 0.50 -2.67
CA LEU A 210 -12.08 1.50 -1.79
C LEU A 210 -11.35 1.48 -0.45
N VAL A 211 -11.65 2.45 0.42
CA VAL A 211 -11.11 2.47 1.79
C VAL A 211 -12.23 2.75 2.79
N ALA A 212 -12.16 2.08 3.92
CA ALA A 212 -13.01 2.33 5.07
C ALA A 212 -12.28 3.13 6.16
N SER A 213 -10.95 3.00 6.24
CA SER A 213 -10.16 3.62 7.31
C SER A 213 -8.80 4.13 6.81
N ARG A 214 -8.17 4.97 7.62
CA ARG A 214 -6.83 5.51 7.39
C ARG A 214 -5.97 5.35 8.63
N GLY A 215 -4.73 4.87 8.42
CA GLY A 215 -3.72 4.70 9.45
C GLY A 215 -3.87 3.41 10.26
N CYS A 216 -2.87 3.15 11.09
CA CYS A 216 -2.80 1.95 11.92
C CYS A 216 -2.21 2.31 13.29
N PRO A 217 -2.92 2.06 14.41
CA PRO A 217 -2.48 2.48 15.74
C PRO A 217 -1.38 1.58 16.32
N TYR A 218 -1.14 0.42 15.74
CA TYR A 218 -0.11 -0.51 16.20
C TYR A 218 1.30 0.02 15.91
N LYS A 219 2.26 -0.32 16.76
CA LYS A 219 3.62 0.21 16.73
C LYS A 219 4.68 -0.82 16.36
N CYS A 220 4.37 -1.70 15.39
CA CYS A 220 5.37 -2.63 14.87
C CYS A 220 6.61 -1.86 14.41
N ASN A 221 7.78 -2.24 14.89
CA ASN A 221 8.99 -1.42 14.78
C ASN A 221 9.61 -1.35 13.37
N TRP A 222 9.15 -2.19 12.45
CA TRP A 222 9.57 -2.25 11.05
C TRP A 222 8.59 -1.56 10.08
N CYS A 223 7.36 -1.27 10.54
CA CYS A 223 6.29 -0.78 9.68
C CYS A 223 6.33 0.74 9.54
N ALA A 224 6.62 1.23 8.35
CA ALA A 224 6.48 2.64 8.01
C ALA A 224 5.03 3.00 7.72
N LYS A 225 4.61 4.16 8.21
CA LYS A 225 3.28 4.74 7.99
C LYS A 225 3.44 6.21 7.60
N PRO A 226 3.98 6.46 6.41
CA PRO A 226 4.50 7.78 6.06
C PRO A 226 3.41 8.85 5.95
N ILE A 227 2.18 8.47 5.62
CA ILE A 227 1.09 9.40 5.33
C ILE A 227 0.16 9.57 6.53
N TYR A 228 -0.39 8.47 7.06
CA TYR A 228 -1.45 8.51 8.08
C TYR A 228 -0.93 8.28 9.51
N GLY A 229 0.34 7.91 9.67
CA GLY A 229 0.99 7.71 10.97
C GLY A 229 0.35 6.64 11.83
N ASN A 230 0.47 6.82 13.14
CA ASN A 230 -0.11 5.93 14.17
C ASN A 230 -1.55 6.32 14.57
N SER A 231 -2.21 7.19 13.81
CA SER A 231 -3.63 7.47 13.99
C SER A 231 -4.49 6.33 13.41
N PHE A 232 -5.74 6.31 13.82
CA PHE A 232 -6.75 5.45 13.18
C PHE A 232 -8.06 6.21 13.12
N ASN A 233 -8.50 6.51 11.92
CA ASN A 233 -9.76 7.19 11.65
C ASN A 233 -10.54 6.36 10.63
N VAL A 234 -11.86 6.32 10.78
CA VAL A 234 -12.73 5.42 10.03
C VAL A 234 -13.96 6.17 9.53
N ARG A 235 -14.40 5.84 8.32
CA ARG A 235 -15.67 6.30 7.74
C ARG A 235 -16.85 5.64 8.47
N SER A 236 -18.02 6.25 8.39
CA SER A 236 -19.22 5.58 8.90
C SER A 236 -19.50 4.30 8.11
N PRO A 237 -20.00 3.24 8.76
CA PRO A 237 -20.36 1.98 8.11
C PRO A 237 -21.36 2.20 6.96
N ARG A 238 -22.33 3.10 7.15
CA ARG A 238 -23.33 3.46 6.14
C ARG A 238 -22.71 4.10 4.90
N SER A 239 -21.73 4.99 5.06
CA SER A 239 -21.01 5.61 3.94
C SER A 239 -20.25 4.57 3.12
N VAL A 240 -19.60 3.61 3.79
CA VAL A 240 -18.88 2.52 3.12
C VAL A 240 -19.84 1.61 2.36
N ALA A 241 -20.94 1.19 2.97
CA ALA A 241 -21.95 0.36 2.31
C ALA A 241 -22.58 1.07 1.09
N ALA A 242 -22.84 2.38 1.19
CA ALA A 242 -23.35 3.18 0.07
C ALA A 242 -22.35 3.23 -1.12
N GLU A 243 -21.04 3.36 -0.84
CA GLU A 243 -20.02 3.30 -1.89
C GLU A 243 -19.93 1.89 -2.50
N MET A 244 -20.10 0.82 -1.72
CA MET A 244 -20.16 -0.56 -2.26
C MET A 244 -21.30 -0.73 -3.25
N VAL A 245 -22.49 -0.14 -2.99
CA VAL A 245 -23.62 -0.11 -3.94
C VAL A 245 -23.22 0.59 -5.23
N GLU A 246 -22.61 1.79 -5.13
CA GLU A 246 -22.16 2.55 -6.30
C GLU A 246 -21.17 1.74 -7.16
N LEU A 247 -20.18 1.11 -6.52
CA LEU A 247 -19.17 0.32 -7.21
C LEU A 247 -19.74 -0.89 -7.92
N ARG A 248 -20.75 -1.54 -7.34
CA ARG A 248 -21.44 -2.68 -7.93
C ARG A 248 -22.39 -2.26 -9.04
N ASP A 249 -23.32 -1.36 -8.75
CA ASP A 249 -24.49 -1.11 -9.58
C ASP A 249 -24.22 -0.10 -10.71
N LEU A 250 -23.42 0.94 -10.43
CA LEU A 250 -23.13 1.97 -11.43
C LEU A 250 -21.86 1.65 -12.23
N ILE A 251 -20.83 1.07 -11.58
CA ILE A 251 -19.54 0.81 -12.23
C ILE A 251 -19.43 -0.64 -12.68
N GLY A 252 -20.09 -1.57 -11.99
CA GLY A 252 -20.12 -2.99 -12.35
C GLY A 252 -18.88 -3.76 -11.89
N ALA A 253 -18.41 -3.48 -10.67
CA ALA A 253 -17.34 -4.25 -10.03
C ALA A 253 -17.84 -5.64 -9.62
N ASP A 254 -17.09 -6.67 -9.98
CA ASP A 254 -17.34 -8.05 -9.57
C ASP A 254 -16.73 -8.38 -8.20
N PHE A 255 -15.70 -7.62 -7.80
CA PHE A 255 -14.91 -7.85 -6.60
C PHE A 255 -14.33 -6.52 -6.06
N LEU A 256 -14.20 -6.39 -4.74
CA LEU A 256 -13.66 -5.19 -4.11
C LEU A 256 -12.38 -5.49 -3.33
N TRP A 257 -11.49 -4.51 -3.27
CA TRP A 257 -10.34 -4.51 -2.39
C TRP A 257 -10.42 -3.32 -1.43
N PHE A 258 -10.55 -3.61 -0.14
CA PHE A 258 -10.34 -2.60 0.90
C PHE A 258 -8.85 -2.33 1.04
N ALA A 259 -8.44 -1.15 0.58
CA ALA A 259 -7.03 -0.72 0.56
C ALA A 259 -6.58 -0.07 1.88
N ASP A 260 -7.27 -0.38 2.96
CA ASP A 260 -6.98 0.06 4.32
C ASP A 260 -5.59 -0.42 4.78
N ASP A 261 -4.86 0.38 5.57
CA ASP A 261 -3.65 -0.12 6.25
C ASP A 261 -3.99 -1.28 7.20
N LEU A 262 -5.18 -1.24 7.81
CA LEU A 262 -5.69 -2.28 8.68
C LEU A 262 -7.21 -2.19 8.83
N PHE A 263 -7.92 -3.18 8.33
CA PHE A 263 -9.38 -3.26 8.41
C PHE A 263 -9.85 -3.98 9.68
N GLY A 264 -10.97 -3.54 10.25
CA GLY A 264 -11.68 -4.29 11.28
C GLY A 264 -11.15 -4.13 12.70
N ILE A 265 -10.48 -3.01 13.03
CA ILE A 265 -9.97 -2.73 14.38
C ILE A 265 -11.11 -2.65 15.42
N ARG A 266 -12.25 -2.05 15.03
CA ARG A 266 -13.42 -1.89 15.90
C ARG A 266 -14.46 -2.93 15.53
N LYS A 267 -14.69 -3.88 16.42
CA LYS A 267 -15.67 -4.98 16.23
C LYS A 267 -17.07 -4.44 15.96
N GLU A 268 -17.52 -3.47 16.73
CA GLU A 268 -18.85 -2.87 16.63
C GLU A 268 -19.03 -2.22 15.25
N TRP A 269 -18.01 -1.55 14.76
CA TRP A 269 -18.01 -0.95 13.41
C TRP A 269 -18.19 -2.01 12.31
N VAL A 270 -17.55 -3.18 12.45
CA VAL A 270 -17.68 -4.28 11.47
C VAL A 270 -19.09 -4.87 11.51
N GLN A 271 -19.71 -4.97 12.68
CA GLN A 271 -21.09 -5.41 12.86
C GLN A 271 -22.07 -4.43 12.20
N GLU A 272 -21.92 -3.13 12.47
CA GLU A 272 -22.74 -2.07 11.84
C GLU A 272 -22.55 -2.05 10.32
N LEU A 273 -21.33 -2.29 9.81
CA LEU A 273 -21.10 -2.41 8.37
C LEU A 273 -21.90 -3.57 7.79
N ALA A 274 -21.87 -4.73 8.43
CA ALA A 274 -22.65 -5.89 7.98
C ALA A 274 -24.17 -5.59 7.95
N ASP A 275 -24.67 -4.92 8.97
CA ASP A 275 -26.08 -4.53 9.06
C ASP A 275 -26.45 -3.56 7.91
N HIS A 276 -25.62 -2.56 7.61
CA HIS A 276 -25.88 -1.64 6.51
C HIS A 276 -25.69 -2.29 5.11
N VAL A 277 -24.77 -3.23 4.99
CA VAL A 277 -24.62 -4.00 3.73
C VAL A 277 -25.87 -4.83 3.46
N GLU A 278 -26.47 -5.46 4.49
CA GLU A 278 -27.75 -6.19 4.37
C GLU A 278 -28.91 -5.23 4.12
N GLU A 279 -29.02 -4.12 4.85
CA GLU A 279 -30.06 -3.10 4.69
C GLU A 279 -30.11 -2.53 3.26
N LEU A 280 -28.95 -2.24 2.68
CA LEU A 280 -28.81 -1.61 1.36
C LEU A 280 -28.66 -2.65 0.23
N ASP A 281 -28.73 -3.95 0.53
CA ASP A 281 -28.39 -5.02 -0.41
C ASP A 281 -27.04 -4.74 -1.11
N ALA A 282 -26.04 -4.29 -0.35
CA ALA A 282 -24.77 -3.78 -0.87
C ALA A 282 -23.69 -4.87 -1.03
N ALA A 283 -24.02 -6.14 -0.83
CA ALA A 283 -23.06 -7.22 -0.80
C ALA A 283 -22.31 -7.38 -2.15
N VAL A 284 -20.99 -7.23 -2.09
CA VAL A 284 -20.03 -7.54 -3.16
C VAL A 284 -18.90 -8.33 -2.53
N PRO A 285 -18.45 -9.43 -3.14
CA PRO A 285 -17.28 -10.13 -2.62
C PRO A 285 -16.07 -9.20 -2.51
N PHE A 286 -15.39 -9.24 -1.36
CA PHE A 286 -14.21 -8.39 -1.17
C PHE A 286 -13.07 -9.08 -0.46
N LYS A 287 -11.86 -8.53 -0.66
CA LYS A 287 -10.66 -8.83 0.13
C LYS A 287 -10.25 -7.63 0.98
N MET A 288 -9.61 -7.91 2.11
CA MET A 288 -9.08 -6.89 3.01
C MET A 288 -7.81 -7.36 3.72
N GLN A 289 -7.08 -6.42 4.34
CA GLN A 289 -5.90 -6.71 5.14
C GLN A 289 -6.21 -6.51 6.62
N SER A 290 -5.73 -7.44 7.46
CA SER A 290 -5.99 -7.38 8.90
C SER A 290 -4.90 -8.05 9.73
N ARG A 291 -5.12 -8.09 11.05
CA ARG A 291 -4.29 -8.78 12.02
C ARG A 291 -4.98 -10.05 12.51
N VAL A 292 -4.19 -11.04 12.89
CA VAL A 292 -4.70 -12.32 13.37
C VAL A 292 -5.51 -12.19 14.67
N ASP A 293 -5.12 -11.29 15.57
CA ASP A 293 -5.78 -11.05 16.85
C ASP A 293 -7.15 -10.36 16.72
N LEU A 294 -7.47 -9.79 15.56
CA LEU A 294 -8.77 -9.19 15.25
C LEU A 294 -9.78 -10.20 14.67
N MET A 295 -9.34 -11.39 14.25
CA MET A 295 -10.19 -12.41 13.62
C MET A 295 -10.91 -13.27 14.65
N GLN A 296 -11.70 -12.61 15.51
CA GLN A 296 -12.56 -13.26 16.49
C GLN A 296 -13.87 -13.77 15.87
N HIS A 297 -14.54 -14.73 16.47
CA HIS A 297 -15.77 -15.36 15.95
C HIS A 297 -16.80 -14.33 15.47
N ASP A 298 -17.19 -13.40 16.35
CA ASP A 298 -18.22 -12.40 16.04
C ASP A 298 -17.81 -11.44 14.92
N THR A 299 -16.52 -11.05 14.89
CA THR A 299 -15.98 -10.20 13.82
C THR A 299 -16.02 -10.95 12.47
N VAL A 300 -15.63 -12.22 12.46
CA VAL A 300 -15.62 -13.03 11.24
C VAL A 300 -17.04 -13.35 10.76
N ASP A 301 -17.98 -13.55 11.67
CA ASP A 301 -19.41 -13.71 11.34
C ASP A 301 -19.96 -12.43 10.67
N ALA A 302 -19.66 -11.26 11.21
CA ALA A 302 -20.03 -9.97 10.60
C ALA A 302 -19.34 -9.75 9.24
N LEU A 303 -18.04 -10.07 9.14
CA LEU A 303 -17.32 -10.01 7.85
C LEU A 303 -17.96 -10.90 6.79
N ARG A 304 -18.40 -12.10 7.15
CA ARG A 304 -19.08 -13.01 6.24
C ARG A 304 -20.42 -12.43 5.75
N ARG A 305 -21.20 -11.83 6.64
CA ARG A 305 -22.46 -11.13 6.31
C ARG A 305 -22.21 -9.96 5.36
N ALA A 306 -21.14 -9.18 5.61
CA ALA A 306 -20.75 -8.07 4.76
C ALA A 306 -20.23 -8.47 3.37
N GLY A 307 -20.01 -9.78 3.10
CA GLY A 307 -19.51 -10.27 1.81
C GLY A 307 -18.01 -10.49 1.76
N CYS A 308 -17.29 -10.47 2.89
CA CYS A 308 -15.86 -10.76 2.92
C CYS A 308 -15.57 -12.16 2.37
N ALA A 309 -14.74 -12.24 1.36
CA ALA A 309 -14.35 -13.48 0.69
C ALA A 309 -12.91 -13.89 0.99
N GLU A 310 -12.04 -12.91 1.30
CA GLU A 310 -10.61 -13.18 1.53
C GLU A 310 -10.01 -12.19 2.52
N VAL A 311 -9.24 -12.70 3.47
CA VAL A 311 -8.51 -11.92 4.47
C VAL A 311 -7.01 -12.18 4.36
N TRP A 312 -6.24 -11.14 4.12
CA TRP A 312 -4.78 -11.14 4.17
C TRP A 312 -4.30 -10.72 5.56
N MET A 313 -3.67 -11.63 6.29
CA MET A 313 -3.24 -11.37 7.66
C MET A 313 -1.73 -11.21 7.76
N GLY A 314 -1.29 -10.18 8.49
CA GLY A 314 0.11 -10.00 8.87
C GLY A 314 0.51 -11.07 9.88
N VAL A 315 0.96 -12.23 9.40
CA VAL A 315 1.48 -13.35 10.20
C VAL A 315 2.95 -13.15 10.53
N GLU A 316 3.72 -12.67 9.59
CA GLU A 316 5.15 -12.34 9.58
C GLU A 316 6.04 -13.57 9.84
N SER A 317 5.93 -14.23 11.01
CA SER A 317 6.77 -15.38 11.39
C SER A 317 5.99 -16.43 12.20
N GLY A 318 6.45 -17.68 12.10
CA GLY A 318 6.02 -18.78 12.99
C GLY A 318 6.81 -18.85 14.31
N SER A 319 7.77 -17.97 14.50
CA SER A 319 8.56 -17.87 15.74
C SER A 319 8.06 -16.74 16.63
N GLN A 320 7.69 -17.07 17.86
CA GLN A 320 7.28 -16.04 18.84
C GLN A 320 8.41 -15.07 19.13
N LYS A 321 9.65 -15.55 19.19
CA LYS A 321 10.87 -14.73 19.36
C LYS A 321 10.94 -13.63 18.30
N ILE A 322 10.65 -13.94 17.05
CA ILE A 322 10.71 -12.97 15.95
C ILE A 322 9.51 -12.02 16.01
N LEU A 323 8.31 -12.51 16.31
CA LEU A 323 7.13 -11.64 16.50
C LEU A 323 7.34 -10.62 17.63
N ASP A 324 7.96 -11.06 18.73
CA ASP A 324 8.31 -10.18 19.86
C ASP A 324 9.39 -9.17 19.47
N ALA A 325 10.44 -9.60 18.75
CA ALA A 325 11.48 -8.72 18.25
C ALA A 325 10.98 -7.64 17.27
N MET A 326 9.90 -7.94 16.54
CA MET A 326 9.20 -7.01 15.63
C MET A 326 8.23 -6.06 16.33
N ASP A 327 8.02 -6.17 17.63
CA ASP A 327 6.94 -5.51 18.37
C ASP A 327 5.56 -5.74 17.71
N LYS A 328 5.36 -6.95 17.17
CA LYS A 328 4.11 -7.28 16.46
C LYS A 328 2.91 -7.35 17.42
N GLY A 329 3.15 -7.77 18.67
CA GLY A 329 2.12 -7.87 19.71
C GLY A 329 1.09 -8.97 19.44
N THR A 330 1.41 -9.97 18.61
CA THR A 330 0.57 -11.16 18.36
C THR A 330 1.26 -12.43 18.83
N ARG A 331 0.47 -13.49 19.03
CA ARG A 331 0.98 -14.82 19.40
C ARG A 331 0.76 -15.81 18.26
N VAL A 332 1.68 -16.77 18.12
CA VAL A 332 1.59 -17.82 17.10
C VAL A 332 0.27 -18.61 17.22
N SER A 333 -0.21 -18.87 18.45
CA SER A 333 -1.50 -19.54 18.66
C SER A 333 -2.70 -18.76 18.11
N GLN A 334 -2.63 -17.42 18.05
CA GLN A 334 -3.69 -16.60 17.46
C GLN A 334 -3.75 -16.76 15.94
N ILE A 335 -2.62 -17.07 15.29
CA ILE A 335 -2.57 -17.32 13.83
C ILE A 335 -3.38 -18.58 13.49
N GLU A 336 -3.17 -19.65 14.26
CA GLU A 336 -3.87 -20.92 14.08
C GLU A 336 -5.38 -20.75 14.33
N ALA A 337 -5.74 -20.06 15.43
CA ALA A 337 -7.12 -19.78 15.76
C ALA A 337 -7.82 -18.94 14.68
N ALA A 338 -7.19 -17.86 14.22
CA ALA A 338 -7.73 -17.00 13.16
C ALA A 338 -7.98 -17.78 11.84
N ARG A 339 -7.02 -18.64 11.47
CA ARG A 339 -7.17 -19.50 10.28
C ARG A 339 -8.38 -20.41 10.37
N GLU A 340 -8.57 -21.09 11.52
CA GLU A 340 -9.71 -22.00 11.72
C GLU A 340 -11.05 -21.25 11.76
N VAL A 341 -11.11 -20.08 12.39
CA VAL A 341 -12.31 -19.26 12.42
C VAL A 341 -12.72 -18.81 11.02
N LEU A 342 -11.78 -18.28 10.22
CA LEU A 342 -12.05 -17.87 8.83
C LEU A 342 -12.49 -19.06 7.97
N LYS A 343 -11.77 -20.17 8.03
CA LYS A 343 -12.08 -21.40 7.28
C LYS A 343 -13.47 -21.93 7.59
N SER A 344 -13.86 -21.95 8.87
CA SER A 344 -15.18 -22.42 9.30
C SER A 344 -16.34 -21.58 8.75
N ARG A 345 -16.09 -20.34 8.30
CA ARG A 345 -17.06 -19.43 7.66
C ARG A 345 -16.90 -19.35 6.14
N GLY A 346 -16.02 -20.17 5.56
CA GLY A 346 -15.76 -20.18 4.11
C GLY A 346 -15.07 -18.91 3.60
N ILE A 347 -14.36 -18.18 4.48
CA ILE A 347 -13.53 -17.03 4.11
C ILE A 347 -12.10 -17.51 3.92
N ARG A 348 -11.50 -17.15 2.79
CA ARG A 348 -10.10 -17.46 2.50
C ARG A 348 -9.17 -16.72 3.47
N ALA A 349 -8.19 -17.43 4.00
CA ALA A 349 -7.18 -16.88 4.91
C ALA A 349 -5.82 -16.93 4.26
N CYS A 350 -5.29 -15.75 3.94
CA CYS A 350 -4.00 -15.56 3.29
C CYS A 350 -3.01 -14.93 4.26
N PHE A 351 -1.73 -15.30 4.15
CA PHE A 351 -0.71 -14.88 5.10
C PHE A 351 0.35 -14.00 4.44
N PHE A 352 0.64 -12.85 5.04
CA PHE A 352 1.89 -12.15 4.80
C PHE A 352 2.97 -12.72 5.71
N ILE A 353 4.09 -13.12 5.10
CA ILE A 353 5.26 -13.69 5.76
C ILE A 353 6.45 -12.78 5.46
N GLN A 354 7.21 -12.45 6.49
CA GLN A 354 8.38 -11.60 6.40
C GLN A 354 9.61 -12.33 6.95
N LEU A 355 10.58 -12.56 6.10
CA LEU A 355 11.81 -13.29 6.41
C LEU A 355 13.00 -12.35 6.60
N GLY A 356 14.07 -12.84 7.21
CA GLY A 356 15.33 -12.11 7.32
C GLY A 356 15.33 -10.97 8.34
N TYR A 357 14.41 -10.98 9.32
CA TYR A 357 14.45 -9.99 10.40
C TYR A 357 15.72 -10.21 11.27
N PRO A 358 16.36 -9.14 11.77
CA PRO A 358 17.55 -9.27 12.62
C PRO A 358 17.35 -10.25 13.78
N GLY A 359 18.29 -11.18 13.95
CA GLY A 359 18.21 -12.24 14.96
C GLY A 359 17.39 -13.47 14.56
N GLU A 360 16.83 -13.54 13.35
CA GLU A 360 16.19 -14.73 12.82
C GLU A 360 17.23 -15.82 12.55
N THR A 361 16.97 -17.05 12.98
CA THR A 361 17.82 -18.22 12.78
C THR A 361 17.09 -19.25 11.90
N TRP A 362 17.80 -20.31 11.48
CA TRP A 362 17.19 -21.43 10.78
C TRP A 362 16.03 -22.04 11.57
N GLU A 363 16.19 -22.21 12.87
CA GLU A 363 15.13 -22.73 13.74
C GLU A 363 13.85 -21.86 13.70
N ASP A 364 14.02 -20.53 13.64
CA ASP A 364 12.89 -19.60 13.53
C ASP A 364 12.20 -19.72 12.16
N ILE A 365 12.99 -19.88 11.10
CA ILE A 365 12.50 -20.12 9.73
C ILE A 365 11.76 -21.48 9.66
N GLU A 366 12.31 -22.55 10.26
CA GLU A 366 11.63 -23.84 10.32
C GLU A 366 10.27 -23.74 11.03
N LYS A 367 10.18 -23.01 12.14
CA LYS A 367 8.90 -22.73 12.81
C LYS A 367 7.90 -22.07 11.87
N THR A 368 8.36 -21.14 11.02
CA THR A 368 7.51 -20.49 10.01
C THR A 368 7.06 -21.47 8.93
N ILE A 369 7.97 -22.30 8.40
CA ILE A 369 7.64 -23.37 7.45
C ILE A 369 6.60 -24.33 8.05
N GLN A 370 6.82 -24.77 9.29
CA GLN A 370 5.90 -25.69 9.98
C GLN A 370 4.54 -25.04 10.25
N LEU A 371 4.50 -23.76 10.60
CA LEU A 371 3.25 -23.03 10.73
C LEU A 371 2.46 -23.04 9.43
N VAL A 372 3.08 -22.71 8.29
CA VAL A 372 2.43 -22.74 6.96
C VAL A 372 1.89 -24.12 6.65
N ARG A 373 2.68 -25.17 6.89
CA ARG A 373 2.27 -26.57 6.67
C ARG A 373 1.10 -27.01 7.53
N ARG A 374 1.08 -26.61 8.82
CA ARG A 374 -0.01 -26.96 9.75
C ARG A 374 -1.29 -26.25 9.44
N THR A 375 -1.21 -24.93 9.20
CA THR A 375 -2.39 -24.08 9.02
C THR A 375 -2.96 -24.13 7.61
N ARG A 376 -2.16 -24.51 6.61
CA ARG A 376 -2.54 -24.56 5.19
C ARG A 376 -3.30 -23.30 4.76
N PRO A 377 -2.67 -22.11 4.74
CA PRO A 377 -3.31 -20.90 4.24
C PRO A 377 -3.74 -21.07 2.78
N ASP A 378 -4.73 -20.30 2.37
CA ASP A 378 -5.26 -20.36 0.99
C ASP A 378 -4.31 -19.69 -0.01
N ASP A 379 -3.51 -18.72 0.45
CA ASP A 379 -2.44 -18.08 -0.31
C ASP A 379 -1.40 -17.48 0.64
N ILE A 380 -0.22 -17.13 0.13
CA ILE A 380 0.83 -16.43 0.89
C ILE A 380 1.45 -15.31 0.07
N GLY A 381 1.88 -14.25 0.76
CA GLY A 381 2.78 -13.23 0.24
C GLY A 381 4.06 -13.25 1.07
N VAL A 382 5.17 -13.60 0.45
CA VAL A 382 6.47 -13.69 1.12
C VAL A 382 7.34 -12.50 0.74
N SER A 383 7.90 -11.82 1.72
CA SER A 383 8.87 -10.73 1.55
C SER A 383 10.06 -10.93 2.47
N VAL A 384 11.14 -10.18 2.23
CA VAL A 384 12.21 -9.99 3.21
C VAL A 384 11.99 -8.72 4.00
N SER A 385 12.67 -8.59 5.13
CA SER A 385 12.59 -7.39 5.98
C SER A 385 13.29 -6.22 5.29
N TYR A 386 12.51 -5.23 4.86
CA TYR A 386 13.01 -3.99 4.28
C TYR A 386 13.08 -2.89 5.34
N PRO A 387 14.26 -2.28 5.55
CA PRO A 387 14.42 -1.17 6.49
C PRO A 387 13.86 0.11 5.87
N LEU A 388 12.64 0.48 6.30
CA LEU A 388 11.94 1.65 5.79
C LEU A 388 12.29 2.90 6.58
N PRO A 389 12.55 4.05 5.94
CA PRO A 389 12.86 5.31 6.60
C PRO A 389 11.86 5.65 7.71
N GLY A 390 12.33 6.26 8.80
CA GLY A 390 11.50 6.65 9.94
C GLY A 390 11.19 5.53 10.94
N THR A 391 11.47 4.25 10.62
CA THR A 391 11.21 3.12 11.52
C THR A 391 12.35 2.88 12.52
N THR A 392 12.03 2.27 13.66
CA THR A 392 13.06 1.83 14.64
C THR A 392 13.99 0.78 14.01
N PHE A 393 13.44 -0.10 13.19
CA PHE A 393 14.20 -1.09 12.44
C PHE A 393 15.23 -0.43 11.49
N TYR A 394 14.81 0.57 10.71
CA TYR A 394 15.73 1.33 9.85
C TYR A 394 16.91 1.89 10.64
N LYS A 395 16.64 2.53 11.80
CA LYS A 395 17.69 3.11 12.65
C LYS A 395 18.71 2.06 13.12
N ARG A 396 18.24 0.82 13.39
CA ARG A 396 19.11 -0.28 13.85
C ARG A 396 20.07 -0.78 12.78
N VAL A 397 19.69 -0.72 11.51
CA VAL A 397 20.47 -1.29 10.39
C VAL A 397 21.03 -0.23 9.44
N SER A 398 20.78 1.06 9.69
CA SER A 398 21.11 2.17 8.78
C SER A 398 22.59 2.21 8.39
N GLU A 399 23.51 1.92 9.31
CA GLU A 399 24.95 1.88 9.05
C GLU A 399 25.37 0.77 8.07
N GLN A 400 24.53 -0.27 7.91
CA GLN A 400 24.78 -1.40 7.02
C GLN A 400 24.27 -1.17 5.60
N LEU A 401 23.40 -0.17 5.37
CA LEU A 401 22.75 0.06 4.08
C LEU A 401 23.71 0.60 3.02
N GLY A 402 24.78 1.30 3.42
CA GLY A 402 25.75 1.89 2.51
C GLY A 402 25.08 2.90 1.58
N LYS A 403 25.27 2.71 0.26
CA LYS A 403 24.64 3.54 -0.77
C LYS A 403 23.19 3.14 -1.09
N LYS A 404 22.74 1.98 -0.59
CA LYS A 404 21.36 1.47 -0.81
C LYS A 404 20.43 2.10 0.21
N THR A 405 19.84 3.23 -0.14
CA THR A 405 18.93 3.96 0.73
C THR A 405 17.47 3.60 0.49
N HIS A 406 17.18 2.90 -0.61
CA HIS A 406 15.84 2.42 -1.02
C HIS A 406 15.83 0.91 -1.25
N TRP A 407 14.71 0.27 -0.94
CA TRP A 407 14.49 -1.14 -1.23
C TRP A 407 14.48 -1.45 -2.74
N GLU A 408 14.27 -0.45 -3.58
CA GLU A 408 14.31 -0.56 -5.05
C GLU A 408 15.70 -0.62 -5.65
N ASP A 409 16.67 -0.06 -4.97
CA ASP A 409 18.06 -0.22 -5.36
C ASP A 409 18.50 -1.68 -5.23
N SER A 410 17.60 -2.51 -4.70
CA SER A 410 17.73 -3.95 -4.59
C SER A 410 16.64 -4.65 -5.41
N GLU A 411 16.96 -5.74 -6.10
CA GLU A 411 15.99 -6.58 -6.75
C GLU A 411 14.99 -7.19 -5.75
N ASP A 412 13.84 -7.66 -6.25
CA ASP A 412 12.82 -8.36 -5.44
C ASP A 412 13.46 -9.44 -4.53
N LEU A 413 13.11 -9.45 -3.26
CA LEU A 413 13.65 -10.32 -2.20
C LEU A 413 15.17 -10.14 -1.94
N SER A 414 15.75 -9.01 -2.31
CA SER A 414 17.15 -8.71 -1.99
C SER A 414 17.27 -8.10 -0.61
N MET A 415 18.18 -8.65 0.20
CA MET A 415 18.54 -8.10 1.50
C MET A 415 19.31 -6.79 1.32
N MET A 416 18.90 -5.73 2.02
CA MET A 416 19.58 -4.44 2.02
C MET A 416 20.63 -4.32 3.13
N PHE A 417 20.61 -5.20 4.11
CA PHE A 417 21.52 -5.28 5.24
C PHE A 417 22.02 -6.71 5.42
N LYS A 418 23.01 -6.93 6.30
CA LYS A 418 23.55 -8.26 6.58
C LYS A 418 22.58 -9.04 7.46
N GLY A 419 21.68 -9.80 6.85
CA GLY A 419 20.80 -10.76 7.53
C GLY A 419 21.49 -12.11 7.78
N ALA A 420 20.76 -13.08 8.35
CA ALA A 420 21.27 -14.43 8.61
C ALA A 420 21.69 -15.18 7.32
N TYR A 421 21.00 -14.94 6.24
CA TYR A 421 21.25 -15.57 4.94
C TYR A 421 21.35 -14.56 3.81
N THR A 422 21.88 -15.02 2.67
CA THR A 422 21.94 -14.23 1.44
C THR A 422 20.57 -14.14 0.76
N SER A 423 20.44 -13.17 -0.16
CA SER A 423 19.22 -13.02 -0.99
C SER A 423 18.91 -14.26 -1.82
N GLU A 424 19.92 -15.03 -2.23
CA GLU A 424 19.75 -16.28 -2.98
C GLU A 424 18.95 -17.31 -2.16
N PHE A 425 19.30 -17.49 -0.89
CA PHE A 425 18.57 -18.37 0.01
C PHE A 425 17.11 -17.95 0.16
N TYR A 426 16.83 -16.65 0.39
CA TYR A 426 15.47 -16.18 0.57
C TYR A 426 14.63 -16.31 -0.70
N ARG A 427 15.22 -16.15 -1.88
CA ARG A 427 14.53 -16.41 -3.16
C ARG A 427 14.17 -17.90 -3.32
N ALA A 428 15.09 -18.80 -3.00
CA ALA A 428 14.81 -20.24 -3.03
C ALA A 428 13.72 -20.63 -2.03
N LEU A 429 13.76 -20.07 -0.81
CA LEU A 429 12.73 -20.32 0.22
C LEU A 429 11.36 -19.77 -0.19
N HIS A 430 11.31 -18.58 -0.80
CA HIS A 430 10.10 -18.01 -1.37
C HIS A 430 9.46 -18.96 -2.39
N ASP A 431 10.25 -19.46 -3.35
CA ASP A 431 9.74 -20.35 -4.40
C ASP A 431 9.24 -21.68 -3.82
N ALA A 432 9.97 -22.25 -2.85
CA ALA A 432 9.57 -23.48 -2.18
C ALA A 432 8.29 -23.33 -1.37
N LEU A 433 8.13 -22.22 -0.61
CA LEU A 433 6.91 -21.93 0.16
C LEU A 433 5.70 -21.72 -0.75
N HIS A 434 5.84 -20.97 -1.85
CA HIS A 434 4.76 -20.80 -2.81
C HIS A 434 4.36 -22.13 -3.46
N ALA A 435 5.32 -22.97 -3.88
CA ALA A 435 5.04 -24.29 -4.42
C ALA A 435 4.36 -25.21 -3.39
N GLU A 436 4.70 -25.08 -2.11
CA GLU A 436 4.05 -25.79 -1.02
C GLU A 436 2.57 -25.41 -0.90
N VAL A 437 2.26 -24.09 -0.85
CA VAL A 437 0.88 -23.61 -0.73
C VAL A 437 0.06 -23.95 -1.95
N MET A 438 0.60 -23.80 -3.15
CA MET A 438 -0.09 -24.15 -4.41
C MET A 438 -0.52 -25.63 -4.44
N ALA A 439 0.20 -26.52 -3.77
CA ALA A 439 -0.12 -27.95 -3.78
C ALA A 439 -1.44 -28.31 -3.07
N TRP A 440 -1.98 -27.44 -2.22
CA TRP A 440 -3.27 -27.63 -1.55
C TRP A 440 -4.29 -26.53 -1.85
N SER A 441 -3.89 -25.46 -2.58
CA SER A 441 -4.81 -24.37 -2.95
C SER A 441 -5.87 -24.89 -3.91
N SER A 442 -7.12 -24.58 -3.62
CA SER A 442 -8.26 -24.88 -4.50
C SER A 442 -8.48 -23.78 -5.52
N PRO A 443 -8.96 -24.09 -6.73
CA PRO A 443 -9.41 -23.08 -7.69
C PRO A 443 -10.43 -22.13 -7.05
N TRP A 444 -10.25 -20.85 -7.23
CA TRP A 444 -11.16 -19.82 -6.71
C TRP A 444 -11.45 -18.78 -7.80
N ARG A 445 -12.75 -18.38 -7.91
CA ARG A 445 -13.22 -17.50 -8.98
C ARG A 445 -12.45 -16.18 -9.08
N PHE A 446 -12.07 -15.61 -7.93
CA PHE A 446 -11.36 -14.34 -7.85
C PHE A 446 -9.86 -14.52 -7.60
N SER A 447 -9.30 -15.66 -7.97
CA SER A 447 -7.87 -15.91 -7.84
C SER A 447 -7.10 -14.99 -8.78
N THR A 448 -6.10 -14.33 -8.21
CA THR A 448 -5.12 -13.52 -8.96
C THR A 448 -3.72 -14.11 -8.86
N THR A 449 -3.62 -15.33 -8.33
CA THR A 449 -2.36 -16.07 -8.23
C THR A 449 -1.95 -16.56 -9.61
N ASN A 450 -0.84 -16.04 -10.11
CA ASN A 450 -0.18 -16.66 -11.27
C ASN A 450 0.51 -17.95 -10.81
N PRO A 451 0.37 -19.07 -11.55
CA PRO A 451 1.12 -20.27 -11.25
C PRO A 451 2.62 -19.92 -11.21
N SER A 452 3.33 -20.48 -10.23
CA SER A 452 4.75 -20.20 -10.04
C SER A 452 5.52 -20.40 -11.35
N ARG A 453 6.45 -19.50 -11.63
CA ARG A 453 7.34 -19.60 -12.81
C ARG A 453 8.30 -20.77 -12.73
N ASN A 454 8.46 -21.36 -11.56
CA ASN A 454 9.40 -22.41 -11.34
C ASN A 454 8.76 -23.73 -11.77
N SER A 455 9.18 -24.25 -12.92
CA SER A 455 8.75 -25.54 -13.45
C SER A 455 9.34 -26.72 -12.68
N LEU A 456 10.18 -26.46 -11.67
CA LEU A 456 10.81 -27.50 -10.88
C LEU A 456 9.80 -28.18 -9.95
N PRO A 457 9.90 -29.51 -9.78
CA PRO A 457 9.11 -30.24 -8.80
C PRO A 457 9.31 -29.67 -7.39
N ARG A 458 8.24 -29.62 -6.59
CA ARG A 458 8.28 -29.11 -5.19
C ARG A 458 9.42 -29.73 -4.38
N ARG A 459 9.69 -31.02 -4.57
CA ARG A 459 10.78 -31.71 -3.88
C ARG A 459 12.15 -31.09 -4.19
N GLU A 460 12.43 -30.82 -5.44
CA GLU A 460 13.71 -30.20 -5.87
C GLU A 460 13.87 -28.79 -5.33
N LEU A 461 12.78 -28.01 -5.23
CA LEU A 461 12.81 -26.69 -4.62
C LEU A 461 13.21 -26.77 -3.14
N TRP A 462 12.67 -27.73 -2.38
CA TRP A 462 13.04 -27.93 -0.98
C TRP A 462 14.47 -28.47 -0.83
N GLU A 463 14.91 -29.41 -1.67
CA GLU A 463 16.30 -29.88 -1.70
C GLU A 463 17.27 -28.73 -1.93
N ASN A 464 16.94 -27.79 -2.82
CA ASN A 464 17.72 -26.56 -3.04
C ASN A 464 17.75 -25.66 -1.80
N VAL A 465 16.64 -25.44 -1.11
CA VAL A 465 16.59 -24.65 0.14
C VAL A 465 17.54 -25.23 1.19
N TYR A 466 17.46 -26.55 1.45
CA TYR A 466 18.32 -27.22 2.44
C TYR A 466 19.81 -27.19 2.05
N ARG A 467 20.12 -27.26 0.77
CA ARG A 467 21.50 -27.12 0.28
C ARG A 467 22.02 -25.71 0.53
N LEU A 468 21.22 -24.69 0.21
CA LEU A 468 21.60 -23.29 0.35
C LEU A 468 21.65 -22.86 1.83
N GLU A 469 20.87 -23.49 2.70
CA GLU A 469 20.91 -23.23 4.15
C GLU A 469 22.34 -23.37 4.69
N GLY A 470 23.04 -24.44 4.30
CA GLY A 470 24.42 -24.69 4.73
C GLY A 470 25.48 -23.78 4.07
N THR A 471 25.20 -23.23 2.88
CA THR A 471 26.21 -22.51 2.08
C THR A 471 26.00 -21.01 2.03
N CYS A 472 24.80 -20.50 2.34
CA CYS A 472 24.42 -19.11 2.21
C CYS A 472 24.24 -18.38 3.55
N ARG A 473 24.76 -18.92 4.65
CA ARG A 473 24.81 -18.23 5.96
C ARG A 473 25.78 -17.06 5.92
N ASN A 474 25.34 -15.91 6.39
CA ASN A 474 26.18 -14.70 6.44
C ASN A 474 26.94 -14.52 7.76
N THR A 475 26.51 -15.17 8.85
CA THR A 475 27.05 -14.95 10.21
C THR A 475 27.12 -16.24 10.99
N ASP A 476 28.08 -16.30 11.91
CA ASP A 476 28.10 -17.32 12.97
C ASP A 476 26.90 -17.08 13.89
N PRO A 477 26.13 -18.11 14.26
CA PRO A 477 24.98 -18.01 15.16
C PRO A 477 25.28 -17.31 16.50
N THR A 478 26.52 -17.34 16.96
CA THR A 478 26.96 -16.70 18.22
C THR A 478 27.01 -15.17 18.19
N GLU A 479 27.22 -14.56 17.01
CA GLU A 479 27.18 -13.08 16.87
C GLU A 479 25.76 -12.50 16.86
N MET A 480 24.76 -13.32 16.56
CA MET A 480 23.37 -12.86 16.39
C MET A 480 22.62 -12.64 17.71
N THR A 481 23.08 -13.22 18.81
CA THR A 481 22.42 -13.12 20.11
C THR A 481 22.51 -11.71 20.73
N GLN A 482 23.46 -10.90 20.30
CA GLN A 482 23.63 -9.51 20.78
C GLN A 482 22.53 -8.54 20.30
N TRP A 483 21.80 -8.88 19.25
CA TRP A 483 20.77 -8.02 18.63
C TRP A 483 19.39 -8.05 19.31
N ILE A 484 19.15 -9.03 20.17
CA ILE A 484 17.86 -9.24 20.83
C ILE A 484 17.80 -8.55 22.21
N CYS A 485 18.97 -8.26 22.80
CA CYS A 485 19.08 -7.69 24.15
C CYS A 485 19.40 -6.17 24.17
N SER A 486 19.53 -5.52 23.05
CA SER A 486 19.70 -4.07 22.90
C SER A 486 18.44 -3.44 22.27
#